data_0ca4ab9902912e6bc5f404a984907eb7
#
_entry.id   0ca4ab9902912e6bc5f404a984907eb7
#
_cell.length_a   1.000
_cell.length_b   1.000
_cell.length_c   1.000
_cell.angle_alpha   90.00
_cell.angle_beta   90.00
_cell.angle_gamma   90.00
#
_symmetry.space_group_name_H-M   'P 1'
#
loop_
_entity.id
_entity.type
_entity.pdbx_description
1 polymer ?
#
loop_
_entity_poly.entity_id
_entity_poly.type
_entity_poly.pdbx_seq_one_letter_code
_entity_poly.pdbx_strand_id
1 'polypeptide(L)'
;MLGAQLDDLDALANQLDRTGTAIADCQSRSTSDTNQVVDSVRTAAATALQRITAQMDIMRESLRAASGSSNAAHWTGANAERFRSAHQQFDASMQQAEVTTRDTFADFQRAIDQMAASLADYAQQLAGALANAQHSTHTMSAAVQAQRANLDAVMNTGLSVG
;
A
#
# COMPACT_ATOMS: atom_id res chain seq x y z
N MET A 1 43.51 23.87 -20.54
CA MET A 1 42.56 22.91 -21.10
C MET A 1 42.47 21.60 -20.28
N LEU A 2 43.58 20.94 -19.92
CA LEU A 2 43.54 19.68 -19.16
C LEU A 2 42.97 19.82 -17.74
N GLY A 3 43.20 20.94 -17.04
CA GLY A 3 42.60 21.18 -15.72
C GLY A 3 41.06 21.23 -15.75
N ALA A 4 40.49 21.86 -16.79
CA ALA A 4 39.05 21.90 -16.96
C ALA A 4 38.43 20.48 -17.17
N GLN A 5 39.18 19.56 -17.82
CA GLN A 5 38.72 18.16 -18.01
C GLN A 5 38.74 17.37 -16.68
N LEU A 6 39.66 17.66 -15.78
CA LEU A 6 39.68 17.06 -14.44
C LEU A 6 38.48 17.51 -13.59
N ASP A 7 38.18 18.81 -13.63
CA ASP A 7 37.01 19.36 -12.92
C ASP A 7 35.69 18.79 -13.46
N ASP A 8 35.59 18.59 -14.77
CA ASP A 8 34.40 17.94 -15.42
C ASP A 8 34.26 16.48 -14.97
N LEU A 9 35.37 15.73 -14.83
CA LEU A 9 35.32 14.34 -14.34
C LEU A 9 34.92 14.27 -12.85
N ASP A 10 35.39 15.19 -12.02
CA ASP A 10 34.99 15.30 -10.62
C ASP A 10 33.48 15.65 -10.52
N ALA A 11 33.01 16.58 -11.34
CA ALA A 11 31.59 16.93 -11.39
C ALA A 11 30.71 15.72 -11.80
N LEU A 12 31.17 14.94 -12.80
CA LEU A 12 30.46 13.74 -13.26
C LEU A 12 30.44 12.65 -12.18
N ALA A 13 31.56 12.38 -11.49
CA ALA A 13 31.62 11.41 -10.40
C ALA A 13 30.65 11.79 -9.28
N ASN A 14 30.65 13.06 -8.86
CA ASN A 14 29.74 13.59 -7.85
C ASN A 14 28.26 13.48 -8.27
N GLN A 15 27.97 13.68 -9.54
CA GLN A 15 26.60 13.54 -10.06
C GLN A 15 26.15 12.06 -10.05
N LEU A 16 27.02 11.13 -10.40
CA LEU A 16 26.77 9.69 -10.35
C LEU A 16 26.48 9.24 -8.91
N ASP A 17 27.27 9.66 -7.94
CA ASP A 17 27.07 9.34 -6.54
C ASP A 17 25.74 9.88 -5.98
N ARG A 18 25.36 11.12 -6.32
CA ARG A 18 24.07 11.71 -5.99
C ARG A 18 22.92 10.92 -6.61
N THR A 19 23.08 10.47 -7.85
CA THR A 19 22.07 9.64 -8.52
C THR A 19 21.91 8.31 -7.81
N GLY A 20 22.99 7.66 -7.41
CA GLY A 20 22.96 6.41 -6.62
C GLY A 20 22.22 6.58 -5.31
N THR A 21 22.46 7.68 -4.59
CA THR A 21 21.74 8.01 -3.33
C THR A 21 20.24 8.24 -3.59
N ALA A 22 19.90 9.02 -4.62
CA ALA A 22 18.50 9.28 -4.97
C ALA A 22 17.72 8.00 -5.36
N ILE A 23 18.38 7.05 -6.00
CA ILE A 23 17.82 5.73 -6.32
C ILE A 23 17.51 4.96 -5.03
N ALA A 24 18.43 4.90 -4.07
CA ALA A 24 18.24 4.23 -2.78
C ALA A 24 17.08 4.85 -1.98
N ASP A 25 16.99 6.17 -1.93
CA ASP A 25 15.91 6.91 -1.29
C ASP A 25 14.55 6.62 -1.95
N CYS A 26 14.49 6.58 -3.27
CA CYS A 26 13.28 6.25 -4.01
C CYS A 26 12.79 4.84 -3.68
N GLN A 27 13.68 3.86 -3.62
CA GLN A 27 13.36 2.48 -3.24
C GLN A 27 12.77 2.41 -1.83
N SER A 28 13.39 3.06 -0.85
CA SER A 28 12.92 3.07 0.54
C SER A 28 11.53 3.68 0.66
N ARG A 29 11.28 4.83 0.03
CA ARG A 29 9.98 5.51 0.05
C ARG A 29 8.91 4.69 -0.62
N SER A 30 9.16 4.13 -1.80
CA SER A 30 8.19 3.33 -2.54
C SER A 30 7.68 2.14 -1.72
N THR A 31 8.57 1.44 -1.01
CA THR A 31 8.20 0.32 -0.14
C THR A 31 7.36 0.79 1.06
N SER A 32 7.77 1.89 1.71
CA SER A 32 7.04 2.46 2.85
C SER A 32 5.64 2.91 2.46
N ASP A 33 5.52 3.67 1.38
CA ASP A 33 4.24 4.21 0.91
C ASP A 33 3.27 3.09 0.50
N THR A 34 3.77 2.05 -0.17
CA THR A 34 2.97 0.87 -0.54
C THR A 34 2.39 0.17 0.69
N ASN A 35 3.21 -0.09 1.70
CA ASN A 35 2.75 -0.72 2.94
C ASN A 35 1.71 0.15 3.66
N GLN A 36 1.93 1.46 3.74
CA GLN A 36 1.01 2.40 4.36
C GLN A 36 -0.35 2.42 3.66
N VAL A 37 -0.39 2.40 2.34
CA VAL A 37 -1.64 2.34 1.56
C VAL A 37 -2.39 1.04 1.84
N VAL A 38 -1.73 -0.11 1.80
CA VAL A 38 -2.34 -1.42 2.07
C VAL A 38 -2.93 -1.46 3.49
N ASP A 39 -2.20 -1.03 4.50
CA ASP A 39 -2.66 -1.01 5.89
C ASP A 39 -3.82 -0.04 6.10
N SER A 40 -3.80 1.11 5.42
CA SER A 40 -4.91 2.08 5.45
C SER A 40 -6.19 1.49 4.87
N VAL A 41 -6.10 0.78 3.74
CA VAL A 41 -7.26 0.12 3.10
C VAL A 41 -7.80 -1.00 3.98
N ARG A 42 -6.94 -1.84 4.57
CA ARG A 42 -7.35 -2.90 5.52
C ARG A 42 -8.08 -2.31 6.73
N THR A 43 -7.55 -1.26 7.31
CA THR A 43 -8.14 -0.59 8.48
C THR A 43 -9.50 0.03 8.12
N ALA A 44 -9.62 0.68 6.98
CA ALA A 44 -10.87 1.25 6.51
C ALA A 44 -11.94 0.16 6.27
N ALA A 45 -11.56 -0.97 5.66
CA ALA A 45 -12.45 -2.10 5.44
C ALA A 45 -12.95 -2.71 6.76
N ALA A 46 -12.05 -2.96 7.72
CA ALA A 46 -12.42 -3.48 9.03
C ALA A 46 -13.37 -2.54 9.78
N THR A 47 -13.10 -1.23 9.74
CA THR A 47 -13.94 -0.21 10.35
C THR A 47 -15.33 -0.16 9.69
N ALA A 48 -15.40 -0.25 8.37
CA ALA A 48 -16.66 -0.27 7.64
C ALA A 48 -17.52 -1.50 8.02
N LEU A 49 -16.91 -2.69 8.05
CA LEU A 49 -17.59 -3.92 8.47
C LEU A 49 -18.14 -3.79 9.89
N GLN A 50 -17.34 -3.30 10.83
CA GLN A 50 -17.76 -3.10 12.22
C GLN A 50 -18.95 -2.15 12.31
N ARG A 51 -18.94 -1.04 11.58
CA ARG A 51 -20.05 -0.08 11.56
C ARG A 51 -21.32 -0.68 10.96
N ILE A 52 -21.23 -1.42 9.87
CA ILE A 52 -22.39 -2.07 9.25
C ILE A 52 -22.99 -3.11 10.21
N THR A 53 -22.16 -3.95 10.81
CA THR A 53 -22.62 -4.96 11.78
C THR A 53 -23.30 -4.30 12.98
N ALA A 54 -22.73 -3.25 13.54
CA ALA A 54 -23.34 -2.49 14.66
C ALA A 54 -24.69 -1.89 14.26
N GLN A 55 -24.83 -1.35 13.06
CA GLN A 55 -26.13 -0.83 12.59
C GLN A 55 -27.16 -1.94 12.38
N MET A 56 -26.76 -3.09 11.90
CA MET A 56 -27.65 -4.26 11.79
C MET A 56 -28.14 -4.74 13.17
N ASP A 57 -27.27 -4.73 14.19
CA ASP A 57 -27.62 -5.09 15.56
C ASP A 57 -28.62 -4.08 16.15
N ILE A 58 -28.42 -2.77 15.96
CA ILE A 58 -29.36 -1.73 16.38
C ILE A 58 -30.72 -1.90 15.70
N MET A 59 -30.76 -2.19 14.41
CA MET A 59 -32.01 -2.42 13.68
C MET A 59 -32.74 -3.66 14.22
N ARG A 60 -32.01 -4.74 14.49
CA ARG A 60 -32.55 -5.97 15.05
C ARG A 60 -33.11 -5.75 16.46
N GLU A 61 -32.41 -5.02 17.31
CA GLU A 61 -32.84 -4.67 18.65
C GLU A 61 -34.11 -3.78 18.63
N SER A 62 -34.13 -2.77 17.77
CA SER A 62 -35.28 -1.90 17.58
C SER A 62 -36.52 -2.68 17.12
N LEU A 63 -36.34 -3.65 16.23
CA LEU A 63 -37.41 -4.51 15.76
C LEU A 63 -37.91 -5.44 16.86
N ARG A 64 -37.03 -6.03 17.67
CA ARG A 64 -37.40 -6.85 18.83
C ARG A 64 -38.19 -6.04 19.87
N ALA A 65 -37.76 -4.82 20.14
CA ALA A 65 -38.46 -3.92 21.04
C ALA A 65 -39.87 -3.58 20.54
N ALA A 66 -39.99 -3.27 19.24
CA ALA A 66 -41.28 -3.03 18.59
C ALA A 66 -42.19 -4.28 18.65
N SER A 67 -41.63 -5.47 18.41
CA SER A 67 -42.34 -6.74 18.49
C SER A 67 -42.75 -7.08 19.93
N GLY A 68 -41.89 -6.85 20.92
CA GLY A 68 -42.19 -7.05 22.32
C GLY A 68 -43.34 -6.17 22.83
N SER A 69 -43.37 -4.91 22.44
CA SER A 69 -44.45 -3.98 22.76
C SER A 69 -45.76 -4.35 22.09
N SER A 70 -45.74 -4.94 20.88
CA SER A 70 -46.96 -5.38 20.16
C SER A 70 -47.49 -6.73 20.63
N ASN A 71 -46.66 -7.56 21.29
CA ASN A 71 -47.07 -8.81 21.94
C ASN A 71 -47.66 -8.59 23.34
N ALA A 72 -47.69 -7.38 23.83
CA ALA A 72 -48.33 -7.09 25.10
C ALA A 72 -49.83 -7.40 25.06
N ALA A 73 -50.12 -8.59 25.42
CA ALA A 73 -51.31 -9.24 25.93
C ALA A 73 -52.59 -9.27 25.10
N HIS A 74 -52.87 -8.37 24.15
CA HIS A 74 -54.19 -8.29 23.57
C HIS A 74 -54.33 -8.02 22.07
N TRP A 75 -53.23 -8.03 21.32
CA TRP A 75 -53.32 -7.82 19.88
C TRP A 75 -53.57 -9.15 19.15
N THR A 76 -54.83 -9.37 18.76
CA THR A 76 -55.33 -10.56 18.09
C THR A 76 -55.99 -10.20 16.75
N GLY A 77 -56.16 -11.19 15.88
CA GLY A 77 -56.81 -11.05 14.59
C GLY A 77 -55.86 -10.92 13.41
N ALA A 78 -56.43 -10.79 12.22
CA ALA A 78 -55.69 -10.86 10.94
C ALA A 78 -54.53 -9.87 10.82
N ASN A 79 -54.64 -8.70 11.44
CA ASN A 79 -53.56 -7.68 11.39
C ASN A 79 -52.38 -8.08 12.31
N ALA A 80 -52.67 -8.72 13.43
CA ALA A 80 -51.59 -9.23 14.31
C ALA A 80 -50.82 -10.36 13.63
N GLU A 81 -51.52 -11.25 12.92
CA GLU A 81 -50.89 -12.33 12.15
C GLU A 81 -50.03 -11.79 11.01
N ARG A 82 -50.54 -10.80 10.25
CA ARG A 82 -49.77 -10.13 9.19
C ARG A 82 -48.49 -9.46 9.74
N PHE A 83 -48.59 -8.82 10.88
CA PHE A 83 -47.44 -8.18 11.52
C PHE A 83 -46.41 -9.26 11.93
N ARG A 84 -46.79 -10.34 12.58
CA ARG A 84 -45.89 -11.41 12.98
C ARG A 84 -45.21 -12.04 11.76
N SER A 85 -45.97 -12.31 10.67
CA SER A 85 -45.40 -12.80 9.43
C SER A 85 -44.38 -11.83 8.80
N ALA A 86 -44.71 -10.56 8.74
CA ALA A 86 -43.80 -9.52 8.26
C ALA A 86 -42.54 -9.42 9.12
N HIS A 87 -42.66 -9.51 10.45
CA HIS A 87 -41.54 -9.53 11.38
C HIS A 87 -40.61 -10.71 11.14
N GLN A 88 -41.18 -11.92 10.98
CA GLN A 88 -40.38 -13.14 10.68
C GLN A 88 -39.63 -13.02 9.34
N GLN A 89 -40.34 -12.51 8.31
CA GLN A 89 -39.69 -12.26 7.00
C GLN A 89 -38.57 -11.24 7.07
N PHE A 90 -38.77 -10.19 7.83
CA PHE A 90 -37.74 -9.16 8.03
C PHE A 90 -36.54 -9.74 8.79
N ASP A 91 -36.75 -10.51 9.87
CA ASP A 91 -35.66 -11.14 10.63
C ASP A 91 -34.85 -12.10 9.75
N ALA A 92 -35.51 -12.92 8.94
CA ALA A 92 -34.87 -13.81 7.97
C ALA A 92 -34.07 -13.00 6.92
N SER A 93 -34.61 -11.89 6.41
CA SER A 93 -33.92 -11.01 5.45
C SER A 93 -32.71 -10.33 6.08
N MET A 94 -32.80 -9.92 7.34
CA MET A 94 -31.69 -9.36 8.09
C MET A 94 -30.56 -10.37 8.34
N GLN A 95 -30.90 -11.62 8.66
CA GLN A 95 -29.92 -12.70 8.78
C GLN A 95 -29.20 -12.95 7.45
N GLN A 96 -29.98 -13.02 6.36
CA GLN A 96 -29.40 -13.19 5.03
C GLN A 96 -28.48 -12.00 4.64
N ALA A 97 -28.90 -10.77 4.93
CA ALA A 97 -28.09 -9.59 4.67
C ALA A 97 -26.79 -9.58 5.48
N GLU A 98 -26.83 -10.05 6.74
CA GLU A 98 -25.65 -10.18 7.59
C GLU A 98 -24.64 -11.18 7.01
N VAL A 99 -25.12 -12.37 6.60
CA VAL A 99 -24.27 -13.39 5.96
C VAL A 99 -23.66 -12.84 4.67
N THR A 100 -24.48 -12.27 3.78
CA THR A 100 -24.02 -11.69 2.52
C THR A 100 -22.99 -10.58 2.74
N THR A 101 -23.21 -9.73 3.76
CA THR A 101 -22.26 -8.66 4.11
C THR A 101 -20.93 -9.25 4.57
N ARG A 102 -20.93 -10.22 5.46
CA ARG A 102 -19.70 -10.88 5.94
C ARG A 102 -18.95 -11.56 4.79
N ASP A 103 -19.65 -12.27 3.93
CA ASP A 103 -19.03 -12.95 2.78
C ASP A 103 -18.42 -11.93 1.81
N THR A 104 -19.12 -10.83 1.51
CA THR A 104 -18.61 -9.75 0.66
C THR A 104 -17.35 -9.12 1.24
N PHE A 105 -17.31 -8.89 2.56
CA PHE A 105 -16.12 -8.36 3.21
C PHE A 105 -14.97 -9.37 3.26
N ALA A 106 -15.25 -10.66 3.41
CA ALA A 106 -14.23 -11.70 3.32
C ALA A 106 -13.63 -11.78 1.91
N ASP A 107 -14.45 -11.64 0.87
CA ASP A 107 -13.98 -11.56 -0.52
C ASP A 107 -13.14 -10.31 -0.76
N PHE A 108 -13.57 -9.19 -0.23
CA PHE A 108 -12.83 -7.94 -0.31
C PHE A 108 -11.47 -8.01 0.41
N GLN A 109 -11.41 -8.62 1.59
CA GLN A 109 -10.15 -8.85 2.30
C GLN A 109 -9.20 -9.74 1.48
N ARG A 110 -9.71 -10.82 0.88
CA ARG A 110 -8.92 -11.68 -0.01
C ARG A 110 -8.37 -10.90 -1.22
N ALA A 111 -9.18 -10.03 -1.81
CA ALA A 111 -8.74 -9.18 -2.92
C ALA A 111 -7.64 -8.18 -2.49
N ILE A 112 -7.75 -7.60 -1.29
CA ILE A 112 -6.71 -6.73 -0.72
C ILE A 112 -5.41 -7.52 -0.50
N ASP A 113 -5.49 -8.74 0.04
CA ASP A 113 -4.31 -9.57 0.29
C ASP A 113 -3.61 -9.97 -1.01
N GLN A 114 -4.38 -10.30 -2.06
CA GLN A 114 -3.84 -10.57 -3.39
C GLN A 114 -3.18 -9.33 -4.00
N MET A 115 -3.81 -8.16 -3.85
CA MET A 115 -3.23 -6.90 -4.29
C MET A 115 -1.93 -6.58 -3.52
N ALA A 116 -1.92 -6.78 -2.20
CA ALA A 116 -0.74 -6.58 -1.37
C ALA A 116 0.41 -7.50 -1.79
N ALA A 117 0.14 -8.77 -2.06
CA ALA A 117 1.13 -9.72 -2.57
C ALA A 117 1.69 -9.27 -3.93
N SER A 118 0.83 -8.87 -4.86
CA SER A 118 1.25 -8.37 -6.18
C SER A 118 2.09 -7.10 -6.08
N LEU A 119 1.75 -6.19 -5.17
CA LEU A 119 2.53 -4.98 -4.90
C LEU A 119 3.89 -5.30 -4.27
N ALA A 120 3.95 -6.29 -3.37
CA ALA A 120 5.21 -6.75 -2.78
C ALA A 120 6.13 -7.36 -3.84
N ASP A 121 5.60 -8.20 -4.73
CA ASP A 121 6.36 -8.76 -5.84
C ASP A 121 6.88 -7.67 -6.79
N TYR A 122 6.05 -6.69 -7.11
CA TYR A 122 6.45 -5.54 -7.92
C TYR A 122 7.53 -4.70 -7.22
N ALA A 123 7.37 -4.43 -5.92
CA ALA A 123 8.38 -3.71 -5.14
C ALA A 123 9.72 -4.46 -5.11
N GLN A 124 9.71 -5.79 -5.03
CA GLN A 124 10.91 -6.61 -5.08
C GLN A 124 11.60 -6.55 -6.45
N GLN A 125 10.83 -6.61 -7.55
CA GLN A 125 11.37 -6.45 -8.90
C GLN A 125 11.97 -5.06 -9.11
N LEU A 126 11.28 -4.01 -8.64
CA LEU A 126 11.77 -2.63 -8.68
C LEU A 126 13.05 -2.48 -7.85
N ALA A 127 13.09 -3.06 -6.64
CA ALA A 127 14.27 -3.06 -5.79
C ALA A 127 15.47 -3.71 -6.50
N GLY A 128 15.27 -4.83 -7.18
CA GLY A 128 16.30 -5.49 -7.98
C GLY A 128 16.82 -4.62 -9.13
N ALA A 129 15.91 -3.98 -9.87
CA ALA A 129 16.26 -3.07 -10.95
C ALA A 129 17.04 -1.84 -10.44
N LEU A 130 16.59 -1.25 -9.32
CA LEU A 130 17.25 -0.11 -8.69
C LEU A 130 18.62 -0.48 -8.12
N ALA A 131 18.79 -1.66 -7.51
CA ALA A 131 20.09 -2.15 -7.06
C ALA A 131 21.08 -2.32 -8.22
N ASN A 132 20.62 -2.85 -9.35
CA ASN A 132 21.43 -2.96 -10.56
C ASN A 132 21.83 -1.57 -11.11
N ALA A 133 20.90 -0.62 -11.12
CA ALA A 133 21.18 0.76 -11.53
C ALA A 133 22.19 1.44 -10.59
N GLN A 134 22.05 1.26 -9.28
CA GLN A 134 22.99 1.76 -8.28
C GLN A 134 24.39 1.16 -8.45
N HIS A 135 24.47 -0.16 -8.66
CA HIS A 135 25.73 -0.84 -8.92
C HIS A 135 26.42 -0.30 -10.20
N SER A 136 25.64 -0.12 -11.27
CA SER A 136 26.13 0.46 -12.53
C SER A 136 26.66 1.87 -12.32
N THR A 137 25.92 2.71 -11.57
CA THR A 137 26.32 4.09 -11.24
C THR A 137 27.62 4.11 -10.43
N HIS A 138 27.77 3.22 -9.47
CA HIS A 138 28.98 3.09 -8.65
C HIS A 138 30.19 2.62 -9.48
N THR A 139 29.98 1.67 -10.38
CA THR A 139 31.04 1.19 -11.30
C THR A 139 31.47 2.31 -12.25
N MET A 140 30.54 3.10 -12.75
CA MET A 140 30.83 4.24 -13.61
C MET A 140 31.58 5.33 -12.84
N SER A 141 31.19 5.66 -11.61
CA SER A 141 31.88 6.61 -10.76
C SER A 141 33.33 6.17 -10.51
N ALA A 142 33.55 4.91 -10.14
CA ALA A 142 34.89 4.35 -9.95
C ALA A 142 35.75 4.42 -11.23
N ALA A 143 35.16 4.14 -12.40
CA ALA A 143 35.86 4.24 -13.69
C ALA A 143 36.26 5.69 -14.02
N VAL A 144 35.38 6.66 -13.76
CA VAL A 144 35.64 8.09 -13.93
C VAL A 144 36.79 8.56 -12.99
N GLN A 145 36.78 8.12 -11.73
CA GLN A 145 37.84 8.44 -10.78
C GLN A 145 39.19 7.83 -11.19
N ALA A 146 39.20 6.59 -11.70
CA ALA A 146 40.40 5.94 -12.22
C ALA A 146 40.96 6.70 -13.43
N GLN A 147 40.09 7.13 -14.34
CA GLN A 147 40.48 7.92 -15.51
C GLN A 147 41.05 9.29 -15.11
N ARG A 148 40.46 9.94 -14.10
CA ARG A 148 40.97 11.16 -13.51
C ARG A 148 42.39 10.98 -12.94
N ALA A 149 42.60 9.94 -12.16
CA ALA A 149 43.91 9.62 -11.56
C ALA A 149 44.95 9.36 -12.65
N ASN A 150 44.60 8.66 -13.73
CA ASN A 150 45.50 8.43 -14.88
C ASN A 150 45.90 9.76 -15.58
N LEU A 151 44.93 10.65 -15.79
CA LEU A 151 45.18 11.96 -16.40
C LEU A 151 46.07 12.82 -15.50
N ASP A 152 45.85 12.82 -14.20
CA ASP A 152 46.65 13.54 -13.23
C ASP A 152 48.12 13.04 -13.19
N ALA A 153 48.31 11.71 -13.24
CA ALA A 153 49.63 11.09 -13.34
C ALA A 153 50.37 11.48 -14.64
N VAL A 154 49.69 11.52 -15.78
CA VAL A 154 50.27 11.93 -17.05
C VAL A 154 50.63 13.40 -17.04
N MET A 155 49.81 14.26 -16.44
CA MET A 155 50.13 15.69 -16.27
C MET A 155 51.38 15.92 -15.40
N ASN A 156 51.48 15.20 -14.29
CA ASN A 156 52.61 15.33 -13.39
C ASN A 156 53.93 14.80 -13.96
N THR A 157 53.88 13.75 -14.74
CA THR A 157 55.07 13.22 -15.47
C THR A 157 55.47 14.12 -16.63
N GLY A 158 54.53 14.76 -17.32
CA GLY A 158 54.81 15.71 -18.40
C GLY A 158 55.45 17.02 -17.93
N LEU A 159 55.16 17.43 -16.70
CA LEU A 159 55.73 18.63 -16.08
C LEU A 159 57.14 18.41 -15.50
N SER A 160 57.52 17.15 -15.25
CA SER A 160 58.87 16.81 -14.69
C SER A 160 59.95 16.61 -15.77
N VAL A 161 59.67 16.67 -17.06
CA VAL A 161 60.57 16.48 -18.18
C VAL A 161 60.95 17.83 -18.88
N GLY A 162 60.53 18.95 -18.36
CA GLY A 162 60.90 20.30 -18.80
C GLY A 162 61.72 21.03 -17.76
#